data_79538faca75f36b75aae77472ad9e187
#
_entry.id   79538faca75f36b75aae77472ad9e187
#
_cell.length_a   1.000
_cell.length_b   1.000
_cell.length_c   1.000
_cell.angle_alpha   90.00
_cell.angle_beta   90.00
_cell.angle_gamma   90.00
#
_symmetry.space_group_name_H-M   'P 1'
#
loop_
_entity.id
_entity.type
_entity.pdbx_description
1 polymer ?
#
loop_
_entity_poly.entity_id
_entity_poly.type
_entity_poly.pdbx_seq_one_letter_code
_entity_poly.pdbx_strand_id
1 'polypeptide(L)'
;MIYGNATFMGIPWETVIKIYRNQLGNKYFNTLEDYANDFIAYLDNNNSLFHYNIQEHYSRSDMRSYLGYIKKDIISHLKRIDCEFDDNIADEVVSQVINRHHDVWEKAEIVLSDSDLFEQEVLRDYTNIINEEIEHSFEKYQFSEEGLNKLKLILVRVLLRFSNQISHEGISGVVIAGFGKDDIFPSLNAYHFERVVNGKLKYRQTHGYKINFETSAAIIPFAQSEMVSTFMEGVDPRYKTVKDSYIAKIFDDYAGIIVNHMDRYNDEEKKSLETKLKEIGKQISEDLNKKLDEYRRANHSIPVINVVSGLPKDELAAMAESLINLTSFKRRVTPESETVGGPIDVALISKGDGFIWIKRKHYFESELNPQFHANYYREAGMDG
;
A
#
# COMPACT_ATOMS: atom_id res chain seq x y z
N MET A 1 13.52 -4.69 5.18
CA MET A 1 12.64 -5.82 4.81
C MET A 1 11.82 -5.43 3.58
N ILE A 2 11.62 -6.36 2.67
CA ILE A 2 10.82 -6.14 1.45
C ILE A 2 9.59 -7.04 1.50
N TYR A 3 8.45 -6.53 1.04
CA TYR A 3 7.21 -7.30 0.85
C TYR A 3 6.48 -6.84 -0.43
N GLY A 4 5.53 -7.62 -0.91
CA GLY A 4 4.90 -7.40 -2.20
C GLY A 4 5.80 -7.91 -3.34
N ASN A 5 6.18 -7.05 -4.27
CA ASN A 5 7.03 -7.45 -5.38
C ASN A 5 8.49 -7.72 -4.97
N ALA A 6 9.04 -8.85 -5.43
CA ALA A 6 10.44 -9.20 -5.24
C ALA A 6 11.40 -8.39 -6.12
N THR A 7 10.89 -7.71 -7.14
CA THR A 7 11.65 -6.87 -8.08
C THR A 7 11.13 -5.44 -8.08
N PHE A 8 12.00 -4.50 -8.35
CA PHE A 8 11.66 -3.11 -8.62
C PHE A 8 12.03 -2.77 -10.06
N MET A 9 11.02 -2.52 -10.87
CA MET A 9 11.19 -2.29 -12.32
C MET A 9 12.06 -3.36 -13.00
N GLY A 10 11.80 -4.64 -12.68
CA GLY A 10 12.52 -5.80 -13.22
C GLY A 10 13.85 -6.14 -12.55
N ILE A 11 14.37 -5.27 -11.68
CA ILE A 11 15.63 -5.52 -10.97
C ILE A 11 15.30 -6.15 -9.60
N PRO A 12 15.89 -7.30 -9.22
CA PRO A 12 15.71 -7.88 -7.90
C PRO A 12 16.11 -6.90 -6.79
N TRP A 13 15.27 -6.75 -5.78
CA TRP A 13 15.55 -5.88 -4.64
C TRP A 13 16.85 -6.23 -3.92
N GLU A 14 17.20 -7.52 -3.90
CA GLU A 14 18.49 -7.97 -3.35
C GLU A 14 19.67 -7.30 -4.07
N THR A 15 19.60 -7.20 -5.39
CA THR A 15 20.63 -6.52 -6.21
C THR A 15 20.67 -5.03 -5.91
N VAL A 16 19.50 -4.37 -5.87
CA VAL A 16 19.40 -2.94 -5.56
C VAL A 16 20.00 -2.64 -4.19
N ILE A 17 19.65 -3.43 -3.17
CA ILE A 17 20.15 -3.27 -1.81
C ILE A 17 21.66 -3.54 -1.74
N LYS A 18 22.17 -4.56 -2.43
CA LYS A 18 23.62 -4.87 -2.47
C LYS A 18 24.41 -3.71 -3.07
N ILE A 19 23.95 -3.15 -4.18
CA ILE A 19 24.61 -2.00 -4.82
C ILE A 19 24.58 -0.79 -3.89
N TYR A 20 23.43 -0.49 -3.29
CA TYR A 20 23.30 0.61 -2.33
C TYR A 20 24.26 0.43 -1.13
N ARG A 21 24.33 -0.76 -0.54
CA ARG A 21 25.24 -1.05 0.58
C ARG A 21 26.69 -0.82 0.22
N ASN A 22 27.11 -1.24 -0.98
CA ASN A 22 28.46 -1.01 -1.47
C ASN A 22 28.76 0.49 -1.64
N GLN A 23 27.78 1.25 -2.11
CA GLN A 23 27.90 2.71 -2.25
C GLN A 23 27.89 3.43 -0.89
N LEU A 24 27.08 2.95 0.05
CA LEU A 24 27.02 3.48 1.41
C LEU A 24 28.38 3.29 2.12
N GLY A 25 29.01 2.11 1.95
CA GLY A 25 30.30 1.78 2.58
C GLY A 25 30.25 2.01 4.08
N ASN A 26 31.23 2.79 4.58
CA ASN A 26 31.35 3.14 6.01
C ASN A 26 30.63 4.43 6.41
N LYS A 27 29.77 4.99 5.55
CA LYS A 27 28.98 6.16 5.91
C LYS A 27 27.98 5.80 7.02
N TYR A 28 27.81 6.72 7.96
CA TYR A 28 26.80 6.61 9.00
C TYR A 28 26.00 7.91 9.09
N PHE A 29 24.75 7.80 9.54
CA PHE A 29 23.85 8.92 9.73
C PHE A 29 23.38 9.01 11.18
N ASN A 30 22.98 10.20 11.59
CA ASN A 30 22.59 10.46 12.96
C ASN A 30 21.27 9.81 13.34
N THR A 31 20.31 9.77 12.42
CA THR A 31 18.99 9.19 12.63
C THR A 31 18.68 8.09 11.62
N LEU A 32 17.73 7.20 11.95
CA LEU A 32 17.21 6.22 10.99
C LEU A 32 16.52 6.92 9.80
N GLU A 33 15.93 8.07 10.04
CA GLU A 33 15.27 8.86 8.99
C GLU A 33 16.28 9.33 7.93
N ASP A 34 17.48 9.73 8.35
CA ASP A 34 18.55 10.13 7.42
C ASP A 34 19.00 8.95 6.54
N TYR A 35 19.07 7.72 7.11
CA TYR A 35 19.33 6.51 6.31
C TYR A 35 18.22 6.25 5.30
N ALA A 36 16.97 6.45 5.68
CA ALA A 36 15.83 6.27 4.78
C ALA A 36 15.86 7.31 3.65
N ASN A 37 16.14 8.56 3.97
CA ASN A 37 16.24 9.64 2.99
C ASN A 37 17.41 9.43 2.01
N ASP A 38 18.56 8.96 2.48
CA ASP A 38 19.71 8.64 1.62
C ASP A 38 19.39 7.48 0.68
N PHE A 39 18.68 6.44 1.17
CA PHE A 39 18.24 5.33 0.33
C PHE A 39 17.22 5.76 -0.73
N ILE A 40 16.27 6.62 -0.37
CA ILE A 40 15.28 7.18 -1.31
C ILE A 40 15.98 8.03 -2.36
N ALA A 41 16.89 8.92 -1.93
CA ALA A 41 17.68 9.76 -2.85
C ALA A 41 18.56 8.93 -3.81
N TYR A 42 19.11 7.81 -3.32
CA TYR A 42 19.82 6.85 -4.17
C TYR A 42 18.94 6.26 -5.27
N LEU A 43 17.69 5.90 -4.96
CA LEU A 43 16.75 5.38 -5.96
C LEU A 43 16.27 6.45 -6.93
N ASP A 44 15.98 7.65 -6.44
CA ASP A 44 15.46 8.78 -7.22
C ASP A 44 16.46 9.27 -8.28
N ASN A 45 17.75 9.27 -7.95
CA ASN A 45 18.79 9.81 -8.84
C ASN A 45 19.56 8.71 -9.62
N ASN A 46 19.13 7.45 -9.57
CA ASN A 46 19.90 6.35 -10.15
C ASN A 46 19.47 5.99 -11.57
N ASN A 47 19.75 6.89 -12.52
CA ASN A 47 19.48 6.65 -13.93
C ASN A 47 20.30 5.48 -14.53
N SER A 48 21.35 5.02 -13.86
CA SER A 48 22.15 3.86 -14.31
C SER A 48 21.42 2.53 -14.05
N LEU A 49 20.57 2.46 -13.02
CA LEU A 49 19.70 1.31 -12.76
C LEU A 49 18.39 1.40 -13.54
N PHE A 50 17.84 2.61 -13.64
CA PHE A 50 16.50 2.83 -14.20
C PHE A 50 16.61 3.67 -15.47
N HIS A 51 17.19 3.07 -16.54
CA HIS A 51 17.28 3.72 -17.84
C HIS A 51 15.90 4.09 -18.41
N TYR A 52 15.85 5.12 -19.23
CA TYR A 52 14.62 5.63 -19.84
C TYR A 52 13.77 4.53 -20.49
N ASN A 53 14.37 3.60 -21.21
CA ASN A 53 13.65 2.50 -21.87
C ASN A 53 12.92 1.58 -20.86
N ILE A 54 13.49 1.39 -19.66
CA ILE A 54 12.85 0.62 -18.59
C ILE A 54 11.68 1.42 -18.02
N GLN A 55 11.88 2.71 -17.77
CA GLN A 55 10.82 3.61 -17.30
C GLN A 55 9.65 3.66 -18.29
N GLU A 56 9.93 3.79 -19.58
CA GLU A 56 8.94 3.77 -20.64
C GLU A 56 8.17 2.44 -20.67
N HIS A 57 8.87 1.31 -20.62
CA HIS A 57 8.26 -0.02 -20.65
C HIS A 57 7.24 -0.20 -19.52
N TYR A 58 7.59 0.14 -18.29
CA TYR A 58 6.70 0.03 -17.15
C TYR A 58 5.56 1.06 -17.20
N SER A 59 5.83 2.28 -17.65
CA SER A 59 4.80 3.29 -17.84
C SER A 59 3.74 2.86 -18.88
N ARG A 60 4.16 2.26 -20.00
CA ARG A 60 3.25 1.68 -21.00
C ARG A 60 2.39 0.56 -20.41
N SER A 61 3.00 -0.34 -19.63
CA SER A 61 2.28 -1.44 -18.98
C SER A 61 1.14 -0.94 -18.09
N ASP A 62 1.39 0.11 -17.32
CA ASP A 62 0.37 0.66 -16.43
C ASP A 62 -0.72 1.44 -17.16
N MET A 63 -0.33 2.21 -18.16
CA MET A 63 -1.30 2.87 -19.03
C MET A 63 -2.24 1.85 -19.67
N ARG A 64 -1.72 0.75 -20.22
CA ARG A 64 -2.53 -0.35 -20.79
C ARG A 64 -3.45 -0.98 -19.75
N SER A 65 -2.92 -1.30 -18.60
CA SER A 65 -3.69 -1.89 -17.51
C SER A 65 -4.84 -1.00 -17.10
N TYR A 66 -4.57 0.30 -16.97
CA TYR A 66 -5.58 1.27 -16.58
C TYR A 66 -6.62 1.54 -17.70
N LEU A 67 -6.18 1.67 -18.94
CA LEU A 67 -7.09 1.76 -20.09
C LEU A 67 -7.98 0.52 -20.21
N GLY A 68 -7.42 -0.67 -19.95
CA GLY A 68 -8.18 -1.92 -19.85
C GLY A 68 -9.24 -1.88 -18.74
N TYR A 69 -8.94 -1.23 -17.62
CA TYR A 69 -9.90 -1.04 -16.52
C TYR A 69 -11.02 -0.08 -16.95
N ILE A 70 -10.69 1.09 -17.54
CA ILE A 70 -11.69 2.02 -18.11
C ILE A 70 -12.58 1.32 -19.13
N LYS A 71 -12.00 0.54 -20.05
CA LYS A 71 -12.74 -0.21 -21.07
C LYS A 71 -13.73 -1.20 -20.46
N LYS A 72 -13.30 -1.97 -19.46
CA LYS A 72 -14.20 -2.89 -18.74
C LYS A 72 -15.35 -2.14 -18.06
N ASP A 73 -15.08 -0.99 -17.52
CA ASP A 73 -16.06 -0.16 -16.85
C ASP A 73 -17.09 0.40 -17.83
N ILE A 74 -16.66 0.92 -18.97
CA ILE A 74 -17.55 1.34 -20.08
C ILE A 74 -18.45 0.18 -20.49
N ILE A 75 -17.87 -1.00 -20.79
CA ILE A 75 -18.64 -2.18 -21.20
C ILE A 75 -19.65 -2.59 -20.13
N SER A 76 -19.29 -2.52 -18.86
CA SER A 76 -20.20 -2.88 -17.75
C SER A 76 -21.40 -1.93 -17.64
N HIS A 77 -21.20 -0.63 -17.93
CA HIS A 77 -22.27 0.36 -17.94
C HIS A 77 -23.18 0.21 -19.17
N LEU A 78 -22.61 -0.01 -20.33
CA LEU A 78 -23.39 -0.26 -21.56
C LEU A 78 -24.27 -1.52 -21.44
N LYS A 79 -23.78 -2.59 -20.80
CA LYS A 79 -24.58 -3.79 -20.56
C LYS A 79 -25.74 -3.60 -19.58
N ARG A 80 -25.73 -2.60 -18.70
CA ARG A 80 -26.81 -2.29 -17.77
C ARG A 80 -27.93 -1.47 -18.40
N ILE A 81 -27.64 -0.81 -19.52
CA ILE A 81 -28.62 -0.04 -20.28
C ILE A 81 -29.25 -1.01 -21.27
N ASP A 82 -30.42 -1.54 -20.95
CA ASP A 82 -31.20 -2.52 -21.73
C ASP A 82 -31.96 -1.83 -22.90
N CYS A 83 -31.26 -0.99 -23.66
CA CYS A 83 -31.79 -0.26 -24.81
C CYS A 83 -31.13 -0.70 -26.10
N GLU A 84 -31.86 -0.62 -27.21
CA GLU A 84 -31.27 -0.71 -28.56
C GLU A 84 -30.06 0.24 -28.67
N PHE A 85 -28.92 -0.26 -29.16
CA PHE A 85 -27.68 0.50 -29.24
C PHE A 85 -27.89 1.75 -30.16
N ASP A 86 -27.98 2.91 -29.50
CA ASP A 86 -27.88 4.22 -30.16
C ASP A 86 -26.47 4.77 -29.89
N ASP A 87 -25.78 5.20 -30.95
CA ASP A 87 -24.41 5.75 -30.86
C ASP A 87 -24.33 6.94 -29.89
N ASN A 88 -25.39 7.74 -29.78
CA ASN A 88 -25.45 8.87 -28.84
C ASN A 88 -25.47 8.43 -27.38
N ILE A 89 -26.14 7.33 -27.06
CA ILE A 89 -26.18 6.75 -25.69
C ILE A 89 -24.79 6.18 -25.35
N ALA A 90 -24.12 5.57 -26.31
CA ALA A 90 -22.78 5.04 -26.11
C ALA A 90 -21.78 6.17 -25.83
N ASP A 91 -21.85 7.30 -26.52
CA ASP A 91 -20.99 8.46 -26.31
C ASP A 91 -21.23 9.12 -24.96
N GLU A 92 -22.48 9.21 -24.52
CA GLU A 92 -22.82 9.73 -23.19
C GLU A 92 -22.26 8.86 -22.06
N VAL A 93 -22.40 7.54 -22.15
CA VAL A 93 -21.85 6.58 -21.19
C VAL A 93 -20.32 6.67 -21.14
N VAL A 94 -19.67 6.73 -22.27
CA VAL A 94 -18.22 6.89 -22.35
C VAL A 94 -17.77 8.17 -21.66
N SER A 95 -18.45 9.29 -21.94
CA SER A 95 -18.16 10.58 -21.33
C SER A 95 -18.36 10.55 -19.82
N GLN A 96 -19.44 9.94 -19.33
CA GLN A 96 -19.69 9.79 -17.88
C GLN A 96 -18.63 8.95 -17.19
N VAL A 97 -18.22 7.83 -17.79
CA VAL A 97 -17.16 6.97 -17.23
C VAL A 97 -15.83 7.71 -17.18
N ILE A 98 -15.43 8.38 -18.28
CA ILE A 98 -14.18 9.15 -18.30
C ILE A 98 -14.20 10.26 -17.26
N ASN A 99 -15.28 11.02 -17.12
CA ASN A 99 -15.41 12.06 -16.13
C ASN A 99 -15.26 11.52 -14.70
N ARG A 100 -15.89 10.37 -14.40
CA ARG A 100 -15.75 9.73 -13.10
C ARG A 100 -14.30 9.31 -12.80
N HIS A 101 -13.61 8.70 -13.78
CA HIS A 101 -12.20 8.36 -13.62
C HIS A 101 -11.32 9.60 -13.48
N HIS A 102 -11.59 10.66 -14.22
CA HIS A 102 -10.88 11.93 -14.10
C HIS A 102 -11.03 12.51 -12.70
N ASP A 103 -12.25 12.56 -12.14
CA ASP A 103 -12.51 13.07 -10.80
C ASP A 103 -11.81 12.26 -9.70
N VAL A 104 -11.71 10.92 -9.88
CA VAL A 104 -10.97 10.05 -8.97
C VAL A 104 -9.49 10.42 -8.95
N TRP A 105 -8.88 10.60 -10.12
CA TRP A 105 -7.45 10.92 -10.22
C TRP A 105 -7.15 12.39 -9.91
N GLU A 106 -8.10 13.29 -10.08
CA GLU A 106 -7.96 14.68 -9.64
C GLU A 106 -7.84 14.80 -8.13
N LYS A 107 -8.60 13.98 -7.40
CA LYS A 107 -8.59 13.89 -5.93
C LYS A 107 -7.51 12.96 -5.37
N ALA A 108 -6.75 12.29 -6.22
CA ALA A 108 -5.72 11.34 -5.81
C ALA A 108 -4.53 12.06 -5.13
N GLU A 109 -3.89 11.35 -4.22
CA GLU A 109 -2.76 11.87 -3.43
C GLU A 109 -1.60 12.30 -4.32
N ILE A 110 -1.21 13.57 -4.20
CA ILE A 110 -0.05 14.14 -4.88
C ILE A 110 1.19 13.77 -4.08
N VAL A 111 2.12 13.06 -4.70
CA VAL A 111 3.31 12.50 -4.04
C VAL A 111 4.57 13.31 -4.31
N LEU A 112 4.60 14.04 -5.42
CA LEU A 112 5.77 14.80 -5.86
C LEU A 112 5.56 16.29 -5.57
N SER A 113 6.51 16.91 -4.89
CA SER A 113 6.59 18.38 -4.77
C SER A 113 6.73 18.98 -6.19
N ASP A 114 6.14 20.10 -6.47
CA ASP A 114 6.05 20.75 -7.81
C ASP A 114 5.17 19.97 -8.82
N SER A 115 4.09 19.39 -8.34
CA SER A 115 3.23 18.45 -9.07
C SER A 115 2.70 18.99 -10.39
N ASP A 116 2.29 20.25 -10.49
CA ASP A 116 1.66 20.79 -11.70
C ASP A 116 2.65 20.99 -12.84
N LEU A 117 3.85 21.48 -12.54
CA LEU A 117 4.92 21.64 -13.54
C LEU A 117 5.42 20.27 -14.01
N PHE A 118 5.60 19.34 -13.09
CA PHE A 118 6.05 17.99 -13.41
C PHE A 118 4.96 17.18 -14.16
N GLU A 119 3.68 17.37 -13.83
CA GLU A 119 2.54 16.78 -14.57
C GLU A 119 2.55 17.26 -16.02
N GLN A 120 2.81 18.55 -16.26
CA GLN A 120 2.92 19.11 -17.62
C GLN A 120 4.15 18.59 -18.37
N GLU A 121 5.29 18.47 -17.69
CA GLU A 121 6.52 17.91 -18.26
C GLU A 121 6.30 16.44 -18.70
N VAL A 122 5.76 15.61 -17.82
CA VAL A 122 5.46 14.21 -18.14
C VAL A 122 4.41 14.11 -19.25
N LEU A 123 3.38 14.93 -19.24
CA LEU A 123 2.40 14.98 -20.33
C LEU A 123 3.07 15.28 -21.66
N ARG A 124 3.97 16.25 -21.74
CA ARG A 124 4.72 16.62 -22.94
C ARG A 124 5.63 15.48 -23.41
N ASP A 125 6.45 14.94 -22.49
CA ASP A 125 7.49 13.97 -22.82
C ASP A 125 6.91 12.59 -23.17
N TYR A 126 5.75 12.23 -22.59
CA TYR A 126 5.05 10.97 -22.84
C TYR A 126 3.88 11.09 -23.84
N THR A 127 3.66 12.25 -24.47
CA THR A 127 2.51 12.50 -25.37
C THR A 127 2.39 11.43 -26.45
N ASN A 128 3.48 11.05 -27.12
CA ASN A 128 3.46 10.06 -28.18
C ASN A 128 3.07 8.68 -27.64
N ILE A 129 3.66 8.29 -26.51
CA ILE A 129 3.40 7.02 -25.82
C ILE A 129 1.93 6.95 -25.39
N ILE A 130 1.42 8.00 -24.79
CA ILE A 130 0.02 8.11 -24.34
C ILE A 130 -0.94 7.96 -25.51
N ASN A 131 -0.67 8.66 -26.63
CA ASN A 131 -1.51 8.56 -27.82
C ASN A 131 -1.52 7.15 -28.41
N GLU A 132 -0.35 6.51 -28.55
CA GLU A 132 -0.21 5.13 -29.02
C GLU A 132 -0.98 4.14 -28.12
N GLU A 133 -0.91 4.27 -26.80
CA GLU A 133 -1.60 3.37 -25.88
C GLU A 133 -3.13 3.58 -25.88
N ILE A 134 -3.60 4.82 -26.01
CA ILE A 134 -5.04 5.12 -26.18
C ILE A 134 -5.54 4.53 -27.50
N GLU A 135 -4.85 4.78 -28.60
CA GLU A 135 -5.20 4.28 -29.94
C GLU A 135 -5.23 2.74 -29.96
N HIS A 136 -4.21 2.10 -29.40
CA HIS A 136 -4.17 0.64 -29.30
C HIS A 136 -5.31 0.06 -28.46
N SER A 137 -5.68 0.72 -27.36
CA SER A 137 -6.73 0.23 -26.44
C SER A 137 -8.15 0.44 -27.00
N PHE A 138 -8.35 1.47 -27.81
CA PHE A 138 -9.65 1.92 -28.29
C PHE A 138 -9.71 2.09 -29.83
N GLU A 139 -9.05 1.22 -30.59
CA GLU A 139 -8.83 1.27 -32.03
C GLU A 139 -10.03 1.73 -32.91
N LYS A 140 -11.26 1.53 -32.43
CA LYS A 140 -12.50 1.79 -33.17
C LYS A 140 -13.33 2.93 -32.62
N TYR A 141 -12.90 3.53 -31.52
CA TYR A 141 -13.68 4.55 -30.82
C TYR A 141 -13.07 5.94 -31.03
N GLN A 142 -13.87 6.88 -31.53
CA GLN A 142 -13.47 8.28 -31.65
C GLN A 142 -13.93 9.07 -30.43
N PHE A 143 -12.98 9.50 -29.62
CA PHE A 143 -13.25 10.37 -28.47
C PHE A 143 -13.45 11.81 -28.92
N SER A 144 -14.31 12.55 -28.23
CA SER A 144 -14.32 14.01 -28.33
C SER A 144 -12.97 14.58 -27.90
N GLU A 145 -12.62 15.77 -28.35
CA GLU A 145 -11.37 16.46 -27.96
C GLU A 145 -11.25 16.59 -26.43
N GLU A 146 -12.36 16.93 -25.75
CA GLU A 146 -12.42 17.01 -24.31
C GLU A 146 -12.18 15.64 -23.64
N GLY A 147 -12.83 14.58 -24.13
CA GLY A 147 -12.65 13.21 -23.64
C GLY A 147 -11.22 12.72 -23.80
N LEU A 148 -10.60 12.99 -24.95
CA LEU A 148 -9.20 12.64 -25.21
C LEU A 148 -8.23 13.36 -24.25
N ASN A 149 -8.45 14.65 -24.02
CA ASN A 149 -7.63 15.44 -23.10
C ASN A 149 -7.76 14.93 -21.65
N LYS A 150 -8.98 14.59 -21.22
CA LYS A 150 -9.20 13.95 -19.90
C LYS A 150 -8.51 12.60 -19.79
N LEU A 151 -8.57 11.75 -20.81
CA LEU A 151 -7.86 10.47 -20.82
C LEU A 151 -6.34 10.66 -20.70
N LYS A 152 -5.75 11.62 -21.42
CA LYS A 152 -4.33 11.94 -21.30
C LYS A 152 -3.96 12.35 -19.90
N LEU A 153 -4.74 13.23 -19.26
CA LEU A 153 -4.52 13.65 -17.86
C LEU A 153 -4.68 12.47 -16.89
N ILE A 154 -5.68 11.61 -17.08
CA ILE A 154 -5.84 10.40 -16.28
C ILE A 154 -4.57 9.54 -16.34
N LEU A 155 -4.04 9.27 -17.53
CA LEU A 155 -2.86 8.41 -17.70
C LEU A 155 -1.61 9.01 -17.07
N VAL A 156 -1.40 10.32 -17.20
CA VAL A 156 -0.30 11.01 -16.50
C VAL A 156 -0.46 10.89 -14.98
N ARG A 157 -1.66 11.12 -14.46
CA ARG A 157 -1.94 11.03 -13.04
C ARG A 157 -1.85 9.61 -12.49
N VAL A 158 -2.19 8.60 -13.28
CA VAL A 158 -1.91 7.18 -12.97
C VAL A 158 -0.43 6.95 -12.71
N LEU A 159 0.43 7.57 -13.51
CA LEU A 159 1.87 7.46 -13.33
C LEU A 159 2.41 8.23 -12.12
N LEU A 160 1.79 9.36 -11.73
CA LEU A 160 2.35 10.32 -10.78
C LEU A 160 1.68 10.34 -9.41
N ARG A 161 0.43 9.88 -9.29
CA ARG A 161 -0.36 9.99 -8.06
C ARG A 161 -0.71 8.63 -7.48
N PHE A 162 -1.04 8.56 -6.19
CA PHE A 162 -1.61 7.38 -5.55
C PHE A 162 -3.11 7.54 -5.34
N SER A 163 -3.89 6.55 -5.75
CA SER A 163 -5.31 6.47 -5.47
C SER A 163 -5.60 5.37 -4.45
N ASN A 164 -6.38 5.70 -3.43
CA ASN A 164 -6.85 4.70 -2.45
C ASN A 164 -8.02 3.85 -2.99
N GLN A 165 -8.63 4.27 -4.11
CA GLN A 165 -9.77 3.58 -4.71
C GLN A 165 -9.35 2.53 -5.74
N ILE A 166 -8.10 2.57 -6.18
CA ILE A 166 -7.58 1.73 -7.25
C ILE A 166 -6.34 1.01 -6.74
N SER A 167 -6.42 -0.32 -6.72
CA SER A 167 -5.27 -1.15 -6.38
C SER A 167 -4.29 -1.16 -7.56
N HIS A 168 -3.06 -0.77 -7.30
CA HIS A 168 -1.98 -0.88 -8.27
C HIS A 168 -1.27 -2.23 -8.09
N GLU A 169 -1.24 -3.02 -9.15
CA GLU A 169 -0.35 -4.18 -9.23
C GLU A 169 1.09 -3.65 -9.37
N GLY A 170 2.01 -4.24 -8.65
CA GLY A 170 3.43 -3.87 -8.83
C GLY A 170 4.07 -3.06 -7.71
N ILE A 171 3.35 -2.75 -6.65
CA ILE A 171 3.90 -2.03 -5.50
C ILE A 171 4.85 -2.93 -4.70
N SER A 172 6.03 -2.41 -4.40
CA SER A 172 6.98 -3.00 -3.45
C SER A 172 6.90 -2.24 -2.12
N GLY A 173 6.66 -2.98 -1.04
CA GLY A 173 6.76 -2.43 0.30
C GLY A 173 8.19 -2.57 0.83
N VAL A 174 8.79 -1.48 1.27
CA VAL A 174 10.13 -1.44 1.84
C VAL A 174 10.05 -0.93 3.27
N VAL A 175 10.60 -1.70 4.20
CA VAL A 175 10.68 -1.35 5.61
C VAL A 175 12.14 -1.15 5.99
N ILE A 176 12.46 0.03 6.49
CA ILE A 176 13.75 0.42 7.03
C ILE A 176 13.57 0.55 8.55
N ALA A 177 14.29 -0.27 9.32
CA ALA A 177 14.16 -0.32 10.77
C ALA A 177 15.52 -0.42 11.45
N GLY A 178 15.66 0.18 12.60
CA GLY A 178 16.89 0.16 13.40
C GLY A 178 17.16 1.45 14.16
N PHE A 179 18.42 1.88 14.13
CA PHE A 179 18.92 3.04 14.86
C PHE A 179 19.86 3.85 13.98
N GLY A 180 19.77 5.16 14.04
CA GLY A 180 20.86 6.05 13.68
C GLY A 180 21.89 6.15 14.82
N LYS A 181 22.99 6.89 14.57
CA LYS A 181 24.07 7.05 15.53
C LYS A 181 23.58 7.70 16.85
N ASP A 182 22.73 8.70 16.75
CA ASP A 182 22.25 9.49 17.88
C ASP A 182 20.89 8.98 18.41
N ASP A 183 20.23 8.03 17.72
CA ASP A 183 18.97 7.45 18.19
C ASP A 183 19.16 6.64 19.47
N ILE A 184 18.39 6.93 20.50
CA ILE A 184 18.37 6.18 21.77
C ILE A 184 17.44 4.98 21.63
N PHE A 185 16.29 5.16 21.00
CA PHE A 185 15.27 4.15 20.77
C PHE A 185 15.19 3.73 19.31
N PRO A 186 14.77 2.50 19.02
CA PRO A 186 14.58 2.05 17.64
C PRO A 186 13.43 2.79 16.98
N SER A 187 13.57 2.95 15.68
CA SER A 187 12.49 3.45 14.83
C SER A 187 12.33 2.58 13.58
N LEU A 188 11.21 2.78 12.89
CA LEU A 188 10.86 2.08 11.68
C LEU A 188 10.13 3.02 10.74
N ASN A 189 10.55 3.04 9.48
CA ASN A 189 9.87 3.72 8.40
C ASN A 189 9.51 2.70 7.31
N ALA A 190 8.25 2.71 6.88
CA ALA A 190 7.76 1.86 5.82
C ALA A 190 7.29 2.69 4.64
N TYR A 191 7.65 2.25 3.45
CA TYR A 191 7.36 2.94 2.20
C TYR A 191 6.73 1.99 1.19
N HIS A 192 5.87 2.52 0.35
CA HIS A 192 5.46 1.91 -0.90
C HIS A 192 6.23 2.55 -2.04
N PHE A 193 6.98 1.76 -2.77
CA PHE A 193 7.64 2.14 -4.02
C PHE A 193 6.90 1.52 -5.18
N GLU A 194 6.63 2.32 -6.19
CA GLU A 194 5.90 1.86 -7.38
C GLU A 194 6.80 1.83 -8.60
N ARG A 195 7.41 2.95 -8.94
CA ARG A 195 8.29 3.08 -10.11
C ARG A 195 9.08 4.38 -10.12
N VAL A 196 9.96 4.51 -11.13
CA VAL A 196 10.59 5.77 -11.53
C VAL A 196 9.93 6.23 -12.84
N VAL A 197 9.47 7.48 -12.89
CA VAL A 197 8.85 8.13 -14.06
C VAL A 197 9.60 9.42 -14.34
N ASN A 198 10.07 9.58 -15.57
CA ASN A 198 10.84 10.75 -16.00
C ASN A 198 11.98 11.13 -15.01
N GLY A 199 12.69 10.12 -14.52
CA GLY A 199 13.78 10.26 -13.56
C GLY A 199 13.35 10.50 -12.11
N LYS A 200 12.06 10.55 -11.79
CA LYS A 200 11.54 10.77 -10.44
C LYS A 200 10.92 9.50 -9.86
N LEU A 201 11.25 9.22 -8.62
CA LEU A 201 10.76 8.06 -7.88
C LEU A 201 9.34 8.32 -7.37
N LYS A 202 8.37 7.50 -7.81
CA LYS A 202 7.03 7.48 -7.25
C LYS A 202 7.01 6.59 -6.02
N TYR A 203 6.90 7.20 -4.85
CA TYR A 203 6.83 6.52 -3.56
C TYR A 203 5.95 7.29 -2.57
N ARG A 204 5.52 6.60 -1.52
CA ARG A 204 4.90 7.24 -0.34
C ARG A 204 5.32 6.53 0.93
N GLN A 205 5.42 7.28 2.01
CA GLN A 205 5.57 6.70 3.34
C GLN A 205 4.21 6.18 3.80
N THR A 206 4.15 4.90 4.19
CA THR A 206 2.91 4.28 4.66
C THR A 206 2.80 4.28 6.17
N HIS A 207 3.92 4.07 6.85
CA HIS A 207 3.99 4.02 8.31
C HIS A 207 5.32 4.59 8.81
N GLY A 208 5.27 5.25 9.95
CA GLY A 208 6.42 5.65 10.73
C GLY A 208 6.16 5.33 12.21
N TYR A 209 7.07 4.59 12.83
CA TYR A 209 6.98 4.25 14.25
C TYR A 209 8.28 4.60 14.94
N LYS A 210 8.16 5.30 16.06
CA LYS A 210 9.30 5.62 16.94
C LYS A 210 8.96 5.12 18.33
N ILE A 211 9.80 4.25 18.87
CA ILE A 211 9.74 3.90 20.29
C ILE A 211 10.26 5.09 21.09
N ASN A 212 9.60 5.38 22.20
CA ASN A 212 9.95 6.46 23.12
C ASN A 212 9.44 6.12 24.54
N PHE A 213 9.54 7.06 25.47
CA PHE A 213 9.09 6.84 26.87
C PHE A 213 7.57 6.67 26.99
N GLU A 214 6.76 7.16 26.05
CA GLU A 214 5.30 7.00 26.03
C GLU A 214 4.88 5.72 25.30
N THR A 215 5.58 5.39 24.21
CA THR A 215 5.34 4.21 23.38
C THR A 215 6.50 3.24 23.57
N SER A 216 6.39 2.37 24.58
CA SER A 216 7.48 1.47 25.00
C SER A 216 7.69 0.27 24.11
N ALA A 217 6.68 -0.16 23.35
CA ALA A 217 6.75 -1.30 22.44
C ALA A 217 5.73 -1.16 21.30
N ALA A 218 5.97 -1.86 20.18
CA ALA A 218 5.04 -2.00 19.08
C ALA A 218 5.20 -3.35 18.39
N ILE A 219 4.09 -3.93 17.89
CA ILE A 219 4.07 -5.07 16.99
C ILE A 219 3.48 -4.60 15.68
N ILE A 220 4.27 -4.64 14.61
CA ILE A 220 3.91 -4.04 13.33
C ILE A 220 3.97 -5.10 12.24
N PRO A 221 2.82 -5.66 11.84
CA PRO A 221 2.77 -6.63 10.76
C PRO A 221 2.85 -5.93 9.40
N PHE A 222 3.60 -6.52 8.48
CA PHE A 222 3.65 -6.13 7.08
C PHE A 222 3.19 -7.27 6.19
N ALA A 223 2.61 -6.94 5.03
CA ALA A 223 2.01 -7.86 4.07
C ALA A 223 0.76 -8.56 4.65
N GLN A 224 0.89 -9.73 5.21
CA GLN A 224 -0.23 -10.51 5.77
C GLN A 224 -0.42 -10.20 7.25
N SER A 225 -1.21 -9.18 7.55
CA SER A 225 -1.39 -8.65 8.91
C SER A 225 -2.57 -9.25 9.68
N GLU A 226 -3.48 -9.99 9.00
CA GLU A 226 -4.77 -10.41 9.55
C GLU A 226 -4.66 -11.20 10.86
N MET A 227 -3.72 -12.18 10.92
CA MET A 227 -3.54 -13.00 12.12
C MET A 227 -2.93 -12.22 13.27
N VAL A 228 -1.96 -11.36 12.97
CA VAL A 228 -1.36 -10.50 13.98
C VAL A 228 -2.40 -9.51 14.51
N SER A 229 -3.20 -8.91 13.64
CA SER A 229 -4.29 -8.02 14.03
C SER A 229 -5.34 -8.76 14.87
N THR A 230 -5.71 -10.00 14.48
CA THR A 230 -6.63 -10.81 15.27
C THR A 230 -6.06 -11.15 16.65
N PHE A 231 -4.78 -11.48 16.73
CA PHE A 231 -4.09 -11.72 17.99
C PHE A 231 -4.08 -10.47 18.87
N MET A 232 -3.77 -9.31 18.28
CA MET A 232 -3.66 -8.04 19.01
C MET A 232 -5.02 -7.49 19.45
N GLU A 233 -6.03 -7.59 18.59
CA GLU A 233 -7.34 -6.95 18.80
C GLU A 233 -8.42 -7.93 19.31
N GLY A 234 -8.16 -9.24 19.28
CA GLY A 234 -9.12 -10.27 19.62
C GLY A 234 -10.26 -10.45 18.60
N VAL A 235 -10.19 -9.75 17.44
CA VAL A 235 -11.22 -9.76 16.42
C VAL A 235 -10.59 -9.76 15.04
N ASP A 236 -11.12 -10.60 14.14
CA ASP A 236 -10.70 -10.61 12.74
C ASP A 236 -11.04 -9.27 12.05
N PRO A 237 -10.09 -8.61 11.35
CA PRO A 237 -10.33 -7.32 10.70
C PRO A 237 -11.47 -7.35 9.67
N ARG A 238 -11.66 -8.46 8.95
CA ARG A 238 -12.76 -8.63 7.98
C ARG A 238 -14.11 -8.68 8.69
N TYR A 239 -14.18 -9.41 9.82
CA TYR A 239 -15.40 -9.42 10.65
C TYR A 239 -15.73 -8.02 11.17
N LYS A 240 -14.72 -7.25 11.59
CA LYS A 240 -14.91 -5.85 12.00
C LYS A 240 -15.54 -5.02 10.88
N THR A 241 -14.99 -5.07 9.68
CA THR A 241 -15.51 -4.32 8.52
C THR A 241 -16.96 -4.69 8.19
N VAL A 242 -17.26 -6.00 8.17
CA VAL A 242 -18.63 -6.50 7.91
C VAL A 242 -19.60 -6.05 9.00
N LYS A 243 -19.22 -6.17 10.27
CA LYS A 243 -20.03 -5.71 11.40
C LYS A 243 -20.31 -4.20 11.31
N ASP A 244 -19.29 -3.38 11.04
CA ASP A 244 -19.44 -1.93 10.95
C ASP A 244 -20.35 -1.54 9.78
N SER A 245 -20.25 -2.22 8.65
CA SER A 245 -21.13 -2.08 7.49
C SER A 245 -22.59 -2.44 7.82
N TYR A 246 -22.84 -3.53 8.53
CA TYR A 246 -24.20 -3.93 8.93
C TYR A 246 -24.80 -2.94 9.94
N ILE A 247 -24.02 -2.46 10.91
CA ILE A 247 -24.50 -1.48 11.88
C ILE A 247 -24.89 -0.19 11.14
N ALA A 248 -24.06 0.32 10.25
CA ALA A 248 -24.37 1.51 9.46
C ALA A 248 -25.66 1.32 8.63
N LYS A 249 -25.80 0.17 7.98
CA LYS A 249 -27.00 -0.16 7.20
C LYS A 249 -28.26 -0.26 8.06
N ILE A 250 -28.19 -0.85 9.25
CA ILE A 250 -29.35 -0.93 10.17
C ILE A 250 -29.86 0.45 10.50
N PHE A 251 -28.99 1.42 10.81
CA PHE A 251 -29.40 2.78 11.13
C PHE A 251 -29.97 3.53 9.90
N ASP A 252 -29.44 3.28 8.70
CA ASP A 252 -29.95 3.86 7.46
C ASP A 252 -31.34 3.32 7.12
N ASP A 253 -31.52 1.99 7.16
CA ASP A 253 -32.82 1.32 6.90
C ASP A 253 -33.87 1.71 7.97
N TYR A 254 -33.46 1.79 9.25
CA TYR A 254 -34.35 2.10 10.35
C TYR A 254 -34.93 3.50 10.25
N ALA A 255 -34.17 4.48 9.76
CA ALA A 255 -34.67 5.84 9.50
C ALA A 255 -35.85 5.84 8.51
N GLY A 256 -35.71 5.10 7.40
CA GLY A 256 -36.80 4.95 6.42
C GLY A 256 -38.02 4.25 6.99
N ILE A 257 -37.81 3.19 7.79
CA ILE A 257 -38.93 2.46 8.44
C ILE A 257 -39.72 3.38 9.38
N ILE A 258 -39.06 4.14 10.24
CA ILE A 258 -39.71 5.08 11.16
C ILE A 258 -40.56 6.07 10.39
N VAL A 259 -39.99 6.72 9.38
CA VAL A 259 -40.65 7.81 8.63
C VAL A 259 -41.87 7.28 7.86
N ASN A 260 -41.78 6.06 7.30
CA ASN A 260 -42.91 5.42 6.59
C ASN A 260 -44.10 5.10 7.48
N HIS A 261 -43.91 4.91 8.78
CA HIS A 261 -44.99 4.68 9.75
C HIS A 261 -45.59 5.99 10.35
N MET A 262 -45.13 7.16 9.88
CA MET A 262 -45.59 8.46 10.36
C MET A 262 -46.61 9.06 9.40
N ASP A 263 -47.89 8.74 9.56
CA ASP A 263 -48.97 9.18 8.68
C ASP A 263 -49.33 10.69 8.78
N ARG A 264 -48.78 11.39 9.77
CA ARG A 264 -49.09 12.82 10.04
C ARG A 264 -48.27 13.79 9.20
N TYR A 265 -47.24 13.35 8.53
CA TYR A 265 -46.28 14.18 7.79
C TYR A 265 -46.53 14.10 6.28
N ASN A 266 -46.36 15.22 5.58
CA ASN A 266 -46.32 15.24 4.12
C ASN A 266 -45.00 14.69 3.59
N ASP A 267 -44.87 14.45 2.28
CA ASP A 267 -43.71 13.82 1.67
C ASP A 267 -42.40 14.63 1.84
N GLU A 268 -42.49 15.98 1.83
CA GLU A 268 -41.33 16.85 2.05
C GLU A 268 -40.84 16.78 3.51
N GLU A 269 -41.75 16.80 4.45
CA GLU A 269 -41.47 16.67 5.88
C GLU A 269 -40.90 15.30 6.18
N LYS A 270 -41.44 14.23 5.59
CA LYS A 270 -40.93 12.86 5.69
C LYS A 270 -39.47 12.77 5.20
N LYS A 271 -39.17 13.33 4.03
CA LYS A 271 -37.82 13.33 3.46
C LYS A 271 -36.83 14.12 4.33
N SER A 272 -37.26 15.29 4.85
CA SER A 272 -36.43 16.07 5.77
C SER A 272 -36.16 15.33 7.08
N LEU A 273 -37.18 14.67 7.64
CA LEU A 273 -37.02 13.87 8.87
C LEU A 273 -36.14 12.65 8.65
N GLU A 274 -36.29 11.93 7.53
CA GLU A 274 -35.45 10.78 7.16
C GLU A 274 -33.98 11.20 7.09
N THR A 275 -33.66 12.31 6.42
CA THR A 275 -32.32 12.83 6.33
C THR A 275 -31.71 13.10 7.72
N LYS A 276 -32.46 13.75 8.61
CA LYS A 276 -32.02 14.02 9.98
C LYS A 276 -31.80 12.73 10.78
N LEU A 277 -32.72 11.77 10.66
CA LEU A 277 -32.59 10.47 11.34
C LEU A 277 -31.36 9.68 10.83
N LYS A 278 -31.06 9.73 9.53
CA LYS A 278 -29.84 9.14 8.95
C LYS A 278 -28.57 9.81 9.49
N GLU A 279 -28.54 11.13 9.59
CA GLU A 279 -27.42 11.85 10.21
C GLU A 279 -27.19 11.46 11.67
N ILE A 280 -28.28 11.39 12.47
CA ILE A 280 -28.22 10.94 13.86
C ILE A 280 -27.76 9.48 13.93
N GLY A 281 -28.30 8.60 13.08
CA GLY A 281 -27.91 7.20 13.00
C GLY A 281 -26.43 7.01 12.66
N LYS A 282 -25.90 7.83 11.75
CA LYS A 282 -24.48 7.85 11.43
C LYS A 282 -23.63 8.24 12.65
N GLN A 283 -23.99 9.28 13.36
CA GLN A 283 -23.29 9.70 14.58
C GLN A 283 -23.30 8.60 15.65
N ILE A 284 -24.46 7.96 15.89
CA ILE A 284 -24.58 6.86 16.85
C ILE A 284 -23.69 5.68 16.43
N SER A 285 -23.66 5.33 15.15
CA SER A 285 -22.80 4.26 14.63
C SER A 285 -21.31 4.56 14.81
N GLU A 286 -20.89 5.79 14.54
CA GLU A 286 -19.52 6.25 14.76
C GLU A 286 -19.14 6.20 16.25
N ASP A 287 -19.99 6.68 17.15
CA ASP A 287 -19.77 6.64 18.60
C ASP A 287 -19.72 5.21 19.14
N LEU A 288 -20.59 4.32 18.66
CA LEU A 288 -20.56 2.90 19.02
C LEU A 288 -19.25 2.26 18.60
N ASN A 289 -18.83 2.47 17.35
CA ASN A 289 -17.58 1.91 16.84
C ASN A 289 -16.38 2.44 17.62
N LYS A 290 -16.35 3.73 17.96
CA LYS A 290 -15.31 4.32 18.79
C LYS A 290 -15.24 3.66 20.17
N LYS A 291 -16.36 3.48 20.85
CA LYS A 291 -16.41 2.81 22.18
C LYS A 291 -15.95 1.36 22.10
N LEU A 292 -16.31 0.63 21.04
CA LEU A 292 -15.85 -0.74 20.83
C LEU A 292 -14.35 -0.80 20.53
N ASP A 293 -13.81 0.17 19.81
CA ASP A 293 -12.38 0.28 19.55
C ASP A 293 -11.60 0.63 20.82
N GLU A 294 -12.12 1.54 21.65
CA GLU A 294 -11.54 1.85 22.95
C GLU A 294 -11.54 0.62 23.87
N TYR A 295 -12.63 -0.13 23.92
CA TYR A 295 -12.71 -1.37 24.71
C TYR A 295 -11.67 -2.40 24.24
N ARG A 296 -11.57 -2.63 22.92
CA ARG A 296 -10.58 -3.59 22.38
C ARG A 296 -9.14 -3.14 22.69
N ARG A 297 -8.86 -1.87 22.51
CA ARG A 297 -7.55 -1.31 22.82
C ARG A 297 -7.20 -1.51 24.29
N ALA A 298 -8.11 -1.19 25.19
CA ALA A 298 -7.88 -1.28 26.62
C ALA A 298 -7.73 -2.74 27.12
N ASN A 299 -8.52 -3.67 26.58
CA ASN A 299 -8.63 -5.04 27.12
C ASN A 299 -7.82 -6.08 26.34
N HIS A 300 -7.39 -5.76 25.09
CA HIS A 300 -6.61 -6.70 24.27
C HIS A 300 -5.24 -6.11 23.88
N SER A 301 -5.20 -4.99 23.16
CA SER A 301 -3.93 -4.50 22.59
C SER A 301 -2.98 -3.97 23.66
N ILE A 302 -3.44 -3.13 24.59
CA ILE A 302 -2.59 -2.53 25.65
C ILE A 302 -1.98 -3.59 26.55
N PRO A 303 -2.72 -4.59 27.08
CA PRO A 303 -2.13 -5.64 27.90
C PRO A 303 -1.00 -6.41 27.21
N VAL A 304 -1.17 -6.75 25.91
CA VAL A 304 -0.13 -7.42 25.13
C VAL A 304 1.10 -6.53 24.98
N ILE A 305 0.93 -5.26 24.60
CA ILE A 305 2.05 -4.32 24.44
C ILE A 305 2.80 -4.11 25.76
N ASN A 306 2.11 -4.04 26.89
CA ASN A 306 2.74 -3.90 28.21
C ASN A 306 3.62 -5.11 28.55
N VAL A 307 3.19 -6.33 28.21
CA VAL A 307 4.02 -7.53 28.39
C VAL A 307 5.22 -7.47 27.43
N VAL A 308 5.00 -7.15 26.16
CA VAL A 308 6.05 -7.10 25.13
C VAL A 308 7.15 -6.09 25.48
N SER A 309 6.80 -4.97 26.10
CA SER A 309 7.77 -3.95 26.49
C SER A 309 8.79 -4.43 27.54
N GLY A 310 8.45 -5.47 28.29
CA GLY A 310 9.32 -6.07 29.31
C GLY A 310 10.02 -7.36 28.89
N LEU A 311 9.77 -7.87 27.67
CA LEU A 311 10.37 -9.12 27.21
C LEU A 311 11.87 -8.96 26.89
N PRO A 312 12.70 -9.95 27.25
CA PRO A 312 14.09 -10.01 26.81
C PRO A 312 14.17 -10.27 25.29
N LYS A 313 15.36 -10.01 24.72
CA LYS A 313 15.60 -10.02 23.27
C LYS A 313 15.26 -11.36 22.60
N ASP A 314 15.57 -12.46 23.24
CA ASP A 314 15.31 -13.84 22.80
C ASP A 314 13.82 -14.16 22.79
N GLU A 315 13.09 -13.73 23.80
CA GLU A 315 11.63 -13.88 23.88
C GLU A 315 10.91 -13.02 22.82
N LEU A 316 11.39 -11.80 22.54
CA LEU A 316 10.88 -10.97 21.45
C LEU A 316 11.07 -11.66 20.08
N ALA A 317 12.22 -12.30 19.87
CA ALA A 317 12.50 -13.05 18.64
C ALA A 317 11.59 -14.27 18.52
N ALA A 318 11.41 -15.04 19.62
CA ALA A 318 10.53 -16.20 19.66
C ALA A 318 9.06 -15.81 19.42
N MET A 319 8.60 -14.69 19.99
CA MET A 319 7.26 -14.16 19.78
C MET A 319 7.05 -13.79 18.31
N ALA A 320 7.97 -13.06 17.71
CA ALA A 320 7.88 -12.68 16.28
C ALA A 320 7.80 -13.92 15.37
N GLU A 321 8.63 -14.94 15.62
CA GLU A 321 8.57 -16.22 14.90
C GLU A 321 7.22 -16.92 15.09
N SER A 322 6.69 -16.95 16.30
CA SER A 322 5.41 -17.58 16.63
C SER A 322 4.23 -16.93 15.90
N LEU A 323 4.20 -15.60 15.79
CA LEU A 323 3.16 -14.88 15.06
C LEU A 323 3.18 -15.19 13.55
N ILE A 324 4.37 -15.36 12.96
CA ILE A 324 4.51 -15.75 11.55
C ILE A 324 4.10 -17.21 11.37
N ASN A 325 4.51 -18.12 12.28
CA ASN A 325 4.10 -19.52 12.24
C ASN A 325 2.57 -19.68 12.32
N LEU A 326 1.92 -18.89 13.17
CA LEU A 326 0.45 -18.88 13.29
C LEU A 326 -0.20 -18.40 11.97
N THR A 327 0.36 -17.39 11.34
CA THR A 327 -0.09 -16.88 10.02
C THR A 327 0.05 -17.96 8.95
N SER A 328 1.21 -18.62 8.89
CA SER A 328 1.47 -19.72 7.95
C SER A 328 0.50 -20.90 8.18
N PHE A 329 0.26 -21.27 9.44
CA PHE A 329 -0.68 -22.34 9.78
C PHE A 329 -2.11 -22.01 9.32
N LYS A 330 -2.59 -20.78 9.59
CA LYS A 330 -3.92 -20.34 9.14
C LYS A 330 -4.05 -20.48 7.62
N ARG A 331 -3.04 -20.06 6.86
CA ARG A 331 -3.06 -20.13 5.38
C ARG A 331 -3.14 -21.57 4.85
N ARG A 332 -2.48 -22.51 5.51
CA ARG A 332 -2.54 -23.93 5.10
C ARG A 332 -3.91 -24.57 5.32
N VAL A 333 -4.68 -24.07 6.27
CA VAL A 333 -6.01 -24.65 6.61
C VAL A 333 -7.18 -23.84 6.04
N THR A 334 -6.90 -22.77 5.29
CA THR A 334 -7.90 -21.94 4.60
C THR A 334 -7.77 -22.10 3.08
N PRO A 335 -8.87 -21.94 2.30
CA PRO A 335 -8.82 -22.04 0.84
C PRO A 335 -8.07 -20.87 0.15
N GLU A 336 -7.44 -19.98 0.89
CA GLU A 336 -6.63 -18.90 0.36
C GLU A 336 -5.27 -19.44 -0.12
N SER A 337 -4.71 -18.85 -1.19
CA SER A 337 -3.40 -19.25 -1.71
C SER A 337 -2.30 -19.12 -0.64
N GLU A 338 -1.48 -20.16 -0.51
CA GLU A 338 -0.35 -20.20 0.42
C GLU A 338 0.74 -19.24 -0.08
N THR A 339 0.75 -18.01 0.44
CA THR A 339 1.75 -16.99 0.11
C THR A 339 2.77 -16.78 1.23
N VAL A 340 2.57 -17.43 2.39
CA VAL A 340 3.48 -17.45 3.53
C VAL A 340 3.70 -18.89 3.95
N GLY A 341 4.91 -19.37 3.81
CA GLY A 341 5.29 -20.74 4.18
C GLY A 341 6.80 -20.93 4.17
N GLY A 342 7.23 -22.11 4.62
CA GLY A 342 8.64 -22.49 4.70
C GLY A 342 9.38 -21.94 5.93
N PRO A 343 10.72 -22.12 5.98
CA PRO A 343 11.54 -21.65 7.08
C PRO A 343 11.49 -20.13 7.23
N ILE A 344 11.44 -19.65 8.47
CA ILE A 344 11.35 -18.23 8.82
C ILE A 344 12.73 -17.71 9.18
N ASP A 345 13.09 -16.56 8.61
CA ASP A 345 14.27 -15.81 9.03
C ASP A 345 13.90 -14.92 10.23
N VAL A 346 14.72 -14.93 11.26
CA VAL A 346 14.56 -14.08 12.44
C VAL A 346 15.86 -13.31 12.67
N ALA A 347 15.76 -11.99 12.68
CA ALA A 347 16.88 -11.11 12.98
C ALA A 347 16.54 -10.18 14.15
N LEU A 348 17.57 -9.82 14.91
CA LEU A 348 17.52 -8.86 15.99
C LEU A 348 18.40 -7.67 15.63
N ILE A 349 17.92 -6.46 15.91
CA ILE A 349 18.70 -5.24 15.78
C ILE A 349 18.72 -4.57 17.16
N SER A 350 19.89 -4.37 17.70
CA SER A 350 20.06 -3.63 18.97
C SER A 350 21.16 -2.58 18.87
N LYS A 351 21.10 -1.57 19.71
CA LYS A 351 22.08 -0.47 19.71
C LYS A 351 23.49 -0.98 20.07
N GLY A 352 23.59 -2.00 20.95
CA GLY A 352 24.86 -2.51 21.42
C GLY A 352 25.44 -3.60 20.51
N ASP A 353 24.57 -4.53 20.04
CA ASP A 353 25.04 -5.71 19.31
C ASP A 353 24.94 -5.52 17.77
N GLY A 354 24.29 -4.44 17.31
CA GLY A 354 24.03 -4.25 15.87
C GLY A 354 22.97 -5.21 15.33
N PHE A 355 23.16 -5.66 14.10
CA PHE A 355 22.27 -6.61 13.42
C PHE A 355 22.76 -8.06 13.62
N ILE A 356 21.90 -8.90 14.19
CA ILE A 356 22.21 -10.31 14.48
C ILE A 356 21.13 -11.20 13.88
N TRP A 357 21.55 -12.23 13.14
CA TRP A 357 20.68 -13.32 12.75
C TRP A 357 20.48 -14.27 13.94
N ILE A 358 19.23 -14.38 14.42
CA ILE A 358 18.83 -15.40 15.40
C ILE A 358 18.57 -16.71 14.66
N LYS A 359 17.91 -16.63 13.48
CA LYS A 359 17.61 -17.76 12.63
C LYS A 359 17.68 -17.32 11.18
N ARG A 360 18.41 -18.07 10.36
CA ARG A 360 18.54 -17.81 8.93
C ARG A 360 18.31 -19.08 8.13
N LYS A 361 17.42 -19.01 7.15
CA LYS A 361 17.22 -20.08 6.18
C LYS A 361 18.28 -20.00 5.07
N HIS A 362 18.75 -21.16 4.66
CA HIS A 362 19.50 -21.30 3.42
C HIS A 362 18.65 -22.12 2.45
N TYR A 363 18.68 -21.76 1.16
CA TYR A 363 18.05 -22.54 0.09
C TYR A 363 18.96 -23.70 -0.39
N PHE A 364 20.09 -23.85 0.23
CA PHE A 364 21.11 -24.86 -0.01
C PHE A 364 21.61 -25.44 1.31
N GLU A 365 22.17 -26.65 1.24
CA GLU A 365 22.85 -27.28 2.38
C GLU A 365 24.19 -26.60 2.61
N SER A 366 24.35 -26.00 3.77
CA SER A 366 25.54 -25.24 4.19
C SER A 366 26.83 -26.05 4.09
N GLU A 367 26.74 -27.33 4.46
CA GLU A 367 27.88 -28.28 4.48
C GLU A 367 28.43 -28.60 3.08
N LEU A 368 27.56 -28.52 2.06
CA LEU A 368 27.98 -28.72 0.66
C LEU A 368 28.58 -27.47 0.01
N ASN A 369 28.49 -26.33 0.69
CA ASN A 369 28.84 -25.02 0.13
C ASN A 369 29.86 -24.24 1.01
N PRO A 370 31.03 -24.82 1.37
CA PRO A 370 31.97 -24.14 2.26
C PRO A 370 32.55 -22.84 1.67
N GLN A 371 32.60 -22.73 0.35
CA GLN A 371 33.06 -21.52 -0.33
C GLN A 371 32.12 -20.32 -0.14
N PHE A 372 30.82 -20.56 0.00
CA PHE A 372 29.87 -19.50 0.29
C PHE A 372 30.20 -18.80 1.62
N HIS A 373 30.47 -19.59 2.65
CA HIS A 373 30.84 -19.06 3.96
C HIS A 373 32.20 -18.36 3.93
N ALA A 374 33.20 -18.96 3.25
CA ALA A 374 34.52 -18.36 3.11
C ALA A 374 34.47 -17.01 2.39
N ASN A 375 33.67 -16.88 1.34
CA ASN A 375 33.48 -15.62 0.62
C ASN A 375 32.72 -14.59 1.47
N TYR A 376 31.67 -15.01 2.18
CA TYR A 376 30.91 -14.15 3.05
C TYR A 376 31.77 -13.51 4.16
N TYR A 377 32.62 -14.32 4.81
CA TYR A 377 33.52 -13.83 5.86
C TYR A 377 34.68 -13.01 5.31
N ARG A 378 35.13 -13.29 4.08
CA ARG A 378 36.18 -12.50 3.43
C ARG A 378 35.70 -11.10 3.05
N GLU A 379 34.50 -10.98 2.51
CA GLU A 379 33.89 -9.67 2.22
C GLU A 379 33.66 -8.88 3.52
N ALA A 380 33.26 -9.52 4.61
CA ALA A 380 33.09 -8.89 5.92
C ALA A 380 34.42 -8.48 6.61
N GLY A 381 35.54 -9.13 6.27
CA GLY A 381 36.85 -8.87 6.87
C GLY A 381 37.73 -7.88 6.10
N MET A 382 37.32 -7.40 4.95
CA MET A 382 38.09 -6.41 4.17
C MET A 382 37.85 -4.96 4.60
N ASP A 383 36.92 -4.73 5.52
CA ASP A 383 36.56 -3.39 6.06
C ASP A 383 37.13 -3.16 7.48
N GLY A 384 38.19 -3.85 7.84
CA GLY A 384 38.92 -3.72 9.12
C GLY A 384 40.18 -2.88 9.01
#